data_8788aa1dcad4147a1bbea10bbc00e4c4
#
_entry.id   8788aa1dcad4147a1bbea10bbc00e4c4
#
_cell.length_a   1.000
_cell.length_b   1.000
_cell.length_c   1.000
_cell.angle_alpha   90.00
_cell.angle_beta   90.00
_cell.angle_gamma   90.00
#
_symmetry.space_group_name_H-M   'P 1'
#
loop_
_entity.id
_entity.type
_entity.pdbx_description
1 polymer ?
#
loop_
_entity_poly.entity_id
_entity_poly.type
_entity_poly.pdbx_seq_one_letter_code
_entity_poly.pdbx_strand_id
1 'polypeptide(L)'
;MSLLQIAEPNQSAQPHKHRFGLGIDLGTTRSLVAVVRSGKAQVLPAKDSTDTLLPSVVYYPATGMPLVGHKALAHLPNDPQNTIISAKRFMGRSQTDIKFSHPYELSGRREDMPTFVTAQGEVSPVAVSACIL
;
A
#
# COMPACT_ATOMS: atom_id res chain seq x y z
N MET A 1 -7.14 -17.78 3.09
CA MET A 1 -8.40 -18.44 3.52
C MET A 1 -8.18 -18.98 4.93
N SER A 2 -8.91 -18.48 5.91
CA SER A 2 -8.88 -19.03 7.25
C SER A 2 -9.81 -20.26 7.26
N LEU A 3 -9.26 -21.44 7.47
CA LEU A 3 -10.04 -22.64 7.71
C LEU A 3 -10.68 -22.50 9.10
N LEU A 4 -12.00 -22.42 9.16
CA LEU A 4 -12.76 -22.58 10.38
C LEU A 4 -12.48 -24.00 10.90
N GLN A 5 -11.69 -24.14 11.94
CA GLN A 5 -11.55 -25.38 12.67
C GLN A 5 -12.81 -25.57 13.50
N ILE A 6 -13.65 -26.50 13.07
CA ILE A 6 -14.78 -26.97 13.86
C ILE A 6 -14.21 -27.95 14.91
N ALA A 7 -14.23 -27.53 16.18
CA ALA A 7 -13.84 -28.40 17.28
C ALA A 7 -14.95 -29.43 17.50
N GLU A 8 -14.57 -30.72 17.66
CA GLU A 8 -15.48 -31.75 18.05
C GLU A 8 -15.98 -31.55 19.52
N PRO A 9 -17.19 -32.00 19.86
CA PRO A 9 -17.67 -31.92 21.24
C PRO A 9 -16.67 -32.60 22.18
N ASN A 10 -16.19 -31.87 23.19
CA ASN A 10 -15.17 -32.23 24.18
C ASN A 10 -13.69 -32.04 23.77
N GLN A 11 -13.38 -31.44 22.63
CA GLN A 11 -12.06 -30.92 22.36
C GLN A 11 -12.10 -29.39 22.45
N SER A 12 -11.51 -28.83 23.49
CA SER A 12 -11.24 -27.38 23.54
C SER A 12 -10.32 -27.05 22.40
N ALA A 13 -10.74 -26.15 21.50
CA ALA A 13 -9.85 -25.58 20.50
C ALA A 13 -8.60 -25.08 21.21
N GLN A 14 -7.41 -25.51 20.75
CA GLN A 14 -6.17 -25.02 21.32
C GLN A 14 -6.21 -23.48 21.24
N PRO A 15 -5.96 -22.76 22.35
CA PRO A 15 -5.97 -21.32 22.33
C PRO A 15 -4.95 -20.86 21.27
N HIS A 16 -5.42 -20.18 20.23
CA HIS A 16 -4.55 -19.56 19.25
C HIS A 16 -3.62 -18.61 20.00
N LYS A 17 -2.36 -18.96 20.12
CA LYS A 17 -1.34 -18.10 20.70
C LYS A 17 -1.04 -16.96 19.72
N HIS A 18 -2.01 -16.09 19.48
CA HIS A 18 -1.78 -14.82 18.83
C HIS A 18 -0.96 -13.95 19.77
N ARG A 19 0.34 -13.93 19.57
CA ARG A 19 1.24 -13.11 20.39
C ARG A 19 1.05 -11.62 20.14
N PHE A 20 0.60 -11.25 18.95
CA PHE A 20 0.41 -9.85 18.57
C PHE A 20 -0.74 -9.70 17.58
N GLY A 21 -1.61 -8.72 17.80
CA GLY A 21 -2.55 -8.22 16.79
C GLY A 21 -1.85 -7.13 15.97
N LEU A 22 -1.92 -7.21 14.65
CA LEU A 22 -1.40 -6.20 13.73
C LEU A 22 -2.58 -5.58 12.98
N GLY A 23 -2.67 -4.24 12.99
CA GLY A 23 -3.60 -3.47 12.18
C GLY A 23 -2.84 -2.62 11.18
N ILE A 24 -3.29 -2.61 9.92
CA ILE A 24 -2.72 -1.77 8.87
C ILE A 24 -3.84 -0.90 8.31
N ASP A 25 -3.60 0.40 8.24
CA ASP A 25 -4.44 1.35 7.50
C ASP A 25 -3.68 1.82 6.26
N LEU A 26 -4.15 1.38 5.09
CA LEU A 26 -3.66 1.84 3.80
C LEU A 26 -4.49 3.05 3.36
N GLY A 27 -4.04 4.23 3.70
CA GLY A 27 -4.68 5.48 3.32
C GLY A 27 -4.31 5.95 1.90
N THR A 28 -5.09 6.86 1.34
CA THR A 28 -4.82 7.48 0.02
C THR A 28 -3.53 8.29 0.04
N THR A 29 -3.30 9.03 1.13
CA THR A 29 -2.16 9.95 1.25
C THR A 29 -1.10 9.43 2.20
N ARG A 30 -1.51 8.77 3.27
CA ARG A 30 -0.63 8.24 4.32
C ARG A 30 -1.14 6.89 4.80
N SER A 31 -0.21 6.03 5.14
CA SER A 31 -0.47 4.70 5.68
C SER A 31 0.16 4.56 7.06
N LEU A 32 -0.38 3.69 7.88
CA LEU A 32 0.18 3.39 9.20
C LEU A 32 -0.01 1.92 9.55
N VAL A 33 0.81 1.47 10.49
CA VAL A 33 0.68 0.15 11.10
C VAL A 33 0.64 0.28 12.62
N ALA A 34 -0.24 -0.48 13.25
CA ALA A 34 -0.37 -0.53 14.69
C ALA A 34 -0.31 -1.97 15.19
N VAL A 35 0.20 -2.15 16.40
CA VAL A 35 0.22 -3.42 17.11
C VAL A 35 -0.52 -3.29 18.43
N VAL A 36 -1.08 -4.39 18.91
CA VAL A 36 -1.63 -4.48 20.26
C VAL A 36 -0.58 -5.14 21.16
N ARG A 37 -0.11 -4.40 22.16
CA ARG A 37 0.79 -4.88 23.21
C ARG A 37 0.15 -4.64 24.57
N SER A 38 0.06 -5.67 25.39
CA SER A 38 -0.53 -5.58 26.75
C SER A 38 -1.91 -4.91 26.77
N GLY A 39 -2.77 -5.23 25.78
CA GLY A 39 -4.11 -4.68 25.68
C GLY A 39 -4.19 -3.24 25.17
N LYS A 40 -3.07 -2.61 24.78
CA LYS A 40 -3.03 -1.24 24.24
C LYS A 40 -2.58 -1.24 22.78
N ALA A 41 -3.32 -0.52 21.93
CA ALA A 41 -2.91 -0.28 20.55
C ALA A 41 -1.80 0.77 20.52
N GLN A 42 -0.74 0.48 19.77
CA GLN A 42 0.42 1.38 19.57
C GLN A 42 0.72 1.47 18.08
N VAL A 43 0.78 2.67 17.54
CA VAL A 43 1.24 2.90 16.17
C VAL A 43 2.75 2.75 16.13
N LEU A 44 3.24 2.02 15.14
CA LEU A 44 4.67 1.81 14.95
C LEU A 44 5.26 2.89 14.03
N PRO A 45 6.47 3.39 14.32
CA PRO A 45 7.16 4.28 13.40
C PRO A 45 7.59 3.53 12.15
N ALA A 46 7.70 4.25 11.02
CA ALA A 46 8.29 3.74 9.81
C ALA A 46 9.77 3.39 10.04
N LYS A 47 10.28 2.43 9.28
CA LYS A 47 11.69 2.02 9.36
C LYS A 47 12.60 3.24 9.16
N ASP A 48 13.59 3.39 10.01
CA ASP A 48 14.58 4.48 9.99
C ASP A 48 13.97 5.90 10.16
N SER A 49 12.81 6.01 10.79
CA SER A 49 12.13 7.27 11.05
C SER A 49 11.44 7.24 12.41
N THR A 50 11.20 8.42 12.98
CA THR A 50 10.31 8.61 14.14
C THR A 50 8.86 8.84 13.71
N ASP A 51 8.62 9.04 12.41
CA ASP A 51 7.28 9.24 11.87
C ASP A 51 6.47 7.95 11.93
N THR A 52 5.28 8.06 12.49
CA THR A 52 4.30 6.97 12.56
C THR A 52 3.38 6.93 11.33
N LEU A 53 3.45 7.95 10.48
CA LEU A 53 2.67 8.06 9.25
C LEU A 53 3.60 7.96 8.04
N LEU A 54 3.50 6.87 7.30
CA LEU A 54 4.24 6.67 6.07
C LEU A 54 3.48 7.32 4.89
N PRO A 55 4.10 8.23 4.11
CA PRO A 55 3.49 8.69 2.85
C PRO A 55 3.17 7.51 1.94
N SER A 56 1.93 7.46 1.42
CA SER A 56 1.48 6.43 0.47
C SER A 56 2.01 6.78 -0.93
N VAL A 57 3.32 6.74 -1.08
CA VAL A 57 4.07 7.14 -2.28
C VAL A 57 5.09 6.06 -2.63
N VAL A 58 5.19 5.74 -3.92
CA VAL A 58 6.20 4.82 -4.45
C VAL A 58 6.88 5.49 -5.63
N TYR A 59 8.20 5.50 -5.64
CA TYR A 59 9.02 5.97 -6.75
C TYR A 59 9.68 4.79 -7.46
N TYR A 60 9.57 4.76 -8.77
CA TYR A 60 10.14 3.74 -9.66
C TYR A 60 11.33 4.32 -10.43
N PRO A 61 12.57 4.20 -9.90
CA PRO A 61 13.77 4.65 -10.60
C PRO A 61 14.02 3.81 -11.85
N ALA A 62 14.76 4.35 -12.83
CA ALA A 62 15.15 3.61 -14.03
C ALA A 62 15.98 2.36 -13.71
N THR A 63 16.71 2.36 -12.61
CA THR A 63 17.51 1.23 -12.11
C THR A 63 17.40 1.09 -10.61
N GLY A 64 17.45 -0.14 -10.11
CA GLY A 64 17.35 -0.42 -8.68
C GLY A 64 15.94 -0.78 -8.22
N MET A 65 15.75 -0.85 -6.91
CA MET A 65 14.45 -1.20 -6.32
C MET A 65 13.56 0.06 -6.17
N PRO A 66 12.23 -0.10 -6.23
CA PRO A 66 11.32 0.98 -5.90
C PRO A 66 11.56 1.53 -4.50
N LEU A 67 11.43 2.85 -4.35
CA LEU A 67 11.50 3.53 -3.06
C LEU A 67 10.08 3.79 -2.55
N VAL A 68 9.90 3.77 -1.22
CA VAL A 68 8.59 3.97 -0.59
C VAL A 68 8.65 5.08 0.45
N GLY A 69 7.52 5.75 0.66
CA GLY A 69 7.35 6.72 1.72
C GLY A 69 8.12 8.02 1.50
N HIS A 70 8.78 8.50 2.55
CA HIS A 70 9.51 9.79 2.51
C HIS A 70 10.64 9.80 1.47
N LYS A 71 11.34 8.67 1.28
CA LYS A 71 12.38 8.54 0.24
C LYS A 71 11.79 8.70 -1.15
N ALA A 72 10.63 8.11 -1.41
CA ALA A 72 9.93 8.26 -2.68
C ALA A 72 9.42 9.70 -2.89
N LEU A 73 8.85 10.29 -1.85
CA LEU A 73 8.27 11.64 -1.91
C LEU A 73 9.30 12.70 -2.30
N ALA A 74 10.56 12.52 -1.93
CA ALA A 74 11.66 13.44 -2.30
C ALA A 74 11.89 13.53 -3.82
N HIS A 75 11.49 12.53 -4.59
CA HIS A 75 11.63 12.52 -6.06
C HIS A 75 10.46 13.20 -6.79
N LEU A 76 9.32 13.42 -6.10
CA LEU A 76 8.11 13.98 -6.72
C LEU A 76 8.34 15.31 -7.47
N PRO A 77 9.12 16.29 -6.99
CA PRO A 77 9.33 17.54 -7.71
C PRO A 77 10.10 17.40 -9.02
N ASN A 78 10.99 16.40 -9.11
CA ASN A 78 11.91 16.22 -10.24
C ASN A 78 11.44 15.14 -11.23
N ASP A 79 10.71 14.14 -10.74
CA ASP A 79 10.25 13.00 -11.55
C ASP A 79 8.83 12.59 -11.14
N PRO A 80 7.81 13.44 -11.37
CA PRO A 80 6.44 13.17 -10.97
C PRO A 80 5.81 11.99 -11.72
N GLN A 81 6.24 11.69 -12.94
CA GLN A 81 5.70 10.58 -13.74
C GLN A 81 6.04 9.22 -13.11
N ASN A 82 7.23 9.07 -12.56
CA ASN A 82 7.69 7.83 -11.93
C ASN A 82 7.44 7.80 -10.41
N THR A 83 6.91 8.88 -9.84
CA THR A 83 6.58 8.99 -8.41
C THR A 83 5.08 8.90 -8.21
N ILE A 84 4.59 7.69 -7.95
CA ILE A 84 3.16 7.43 -7.86
C ILE A 84 2.64 7.79 -6.47
N ILE A 85 1.78 8.78 -6.40
CA ILE A 85 1.05 9.20 -5.21
C ILE A 85 -0.43 8.82 -5.33
N SER A 86 -1.09 8.62 -4.21
CA SER A 86 -2.54 8.40 -4.16
C SER A 86 -3.05 7.27 -5.06
N ALA A 87 -2.27 6.19 -5.23
CA ALA A 87 -2.63 5.05 -6.08
C ALA A 87 -4.02 4.47 -5.76
N LYS A 88 -4.45 4.56 -4.50
CA LYS A 88 -5.78 4.11 -4.05
C LYS A 88 -6.93 4.78 -4.80
N ARG A 89 -6.75 6.01 -5.32
CA ARG A 89 -7.77 6.71 -6.11
C ARG A 89 -8.00 6.10 -7.49
N PHE A 90 -7.06 5.31 -7.98
CA PHE A 90 -7.14 4.60 -9.27
C PHE A 90 -7.68 3.18 -9.12
N MET A 91 -7.65 2.61 -7.90
CA MET A 91 -8.10 1.25 -7.65
C MET A 91 -9.60 1.09 -7.91
N GLY A 92 -9.97 0.06 -8.67
CA GLY A 92 -11.34 -0.27 -8.98
C GLY A 92 -12.04 0.73 -9.91
N ARG A 93 -11.30 1.62 -10.56
CA ARG A 93 -11.82 2.60 -11.52
C ARG A 93 -11.33 2.29 -12.92
N SER A 94 -12.18 2.51 -13.91
CA SER A 94 -11.76 2.52 -15.31
C SER A 94 -11.04 3.82 -15.66
N GLN A 95 -10.32 3.87 -16.77
CA GLN A 95 -9.71 5.13 -17.23
C GLN A 95 -10.75 6.23 -17.48
N THR A 96 -11.94 5.87 -17.90
CA THR A 96 -13.04 6.82 -18.14
C THR A 96 -13.57 7.47 -16.88
N ASP A 97 -13.39 6.83 -15.71
CA ASP A 97 -13.84 7.33 -14.41
C ASP A 97 -12.81 8.24 -13.74
N ILE A 98 -11.59 8.29 -14.28
CA ILE A 98 -10.51 9.13 -13.76
C ILE A 98 -10.65 10.53 -14.36
N LYS A 99 -11.31 11.42 -13.62
CA LYS A 99 -11.58 12.82 -14.05
C LYS A 99 -10.74 13.86 -13.29
N PHE A 100 -9.78 13.42 -12.49
CA PHE A 100 -8.88 14.30 -11.76
C PHE A 100 -7.53 14.41 -12.47
N SER A 101 -6.87 15.55 -12.30
CA SER A 101 -5.54 15.79 -12.88
C SER A 101 -4.48 14.91 -12.21
N HIS A 102 -3.61 14.35 -13.02
CA HIS A 102 -2.45 13.54 -12.59
C HIS A 102 -1.33 13.64 -13.65
N PRO A 103 -0.06 13.45 -13.26
CA PRO A 103 1.07 13.53 -14.17
C PRO A 103 1.36 12.23 -14.93
N TYR A 104 0.61 11.15 -14.64
CA TYR A 104 0.94 9.80 -15.09
C TYR A 104 0.52 9.54 -16.54
N GLU A 105 1.36 8.84 -17.27
CA GLU A 105 0.96 8.12 -18.46
C GLU A 105 0.27 6.83 -18.02
N LEU A 106 -0.93 6.60 -18.54
CA LEU A 106 -1.75 5.43 -18.22
C LEU A 106 -1.83 4.50 -19.42
N SER A 107 -1.71 3.21 -19.18
CA SER A 107 -1.87 2.13 -20.14
C SER A 107 -3.08 1.25 -19.79
N GLY A 108 -3.50 0.44 -20.75
CA GLY A 108 -4.65 -0.45 -20.64
C GLY A 108 -5.86 0.01 -21.46
N ARG A 109 -6.93 -0.79 -21.44
CA ARG A 109 -8.17 -0.43 -22.12
C ARG A 109 -8.93 0.62 -21.33
N ARG A 110 -9.71 1.44 -22.01
CA ARG A 110 -10.48 2.53 -21.38
C ARG A 110 -11.46 2.05 -20.31
N GLU A 111 -11.98 0.84 -20.46
CA GLU A 111 -12.97 0.25 -19.55
C GLU A 111 -12.32 -0.52 -18.39
N ASP A 112 -11.03 -0.82 -18.50
CA ASP A 112 -10.29 -1.55 -17.48
C ASP A 112 -9.64 -0.58 -16.46
N MET A 113 -9.23 -1.14 -15.32
CA MET A 113 -8.39 -0.41 -14.39
C MET A 113 -7.03 -0.14 -15.04
N PRO A 114 -6.59 1.12 -15.12
CA PRO A 114 -5.35 1.48 -15.79
C PRO A 114 -4.13 0.97 -15.06
N THR A 115 -3.02 0.85 -15.78
CA THR A 115 -1.68 0.71 -15.24
C THR A 115 -0.89 2.00 -15.44
N PHE A 116 0.00 2.31 -14.52
CA PHE A 116 0.94 3.41 -14.63
C PHE A 116 2.13 2.97 -15.49
N VAL A 117 2.46 3.76 -16.50
CA VAL A 117 3.70 3.58 -17.28
C VAL A 117 4.83 4.24 -16.51
N THR A 118 5.78 3.44 -16.03
CA THR A 118 6.92 3.91 -15.24
C THR A 118 8.24 3.53 -15.92
N ALA A 119 9.34 4.07 -15.41
CA ALA A 119 10.69 3.71 -15.88
C ALA A 119 11.01 2.22 -15.69
N GLN A 120 10.26 1.50 -14.84
CA GLN A 120 10.39 0.05 -14.63
C GLN A 120 9.30 -0.76 -15.35
N GLY A 121 8.56 -0.14 -16.25
CA GLY A 121 7.47 -0.76 -16.99
C GLY A 121 6.10 -0.43 -16.41
N GLU A 122 5.09 -1.21 -16.79
CA GLU A 122 3.71 -1.00 -16.38
C GLU A 122 3.45 -1.55 -14.98
N VAL A 123 2.87 -0.72 -14.11
CA VAL A 123 2.59 -1.07 -12.71
C VAL A 123 1.13 -0.78 -12.40
N SER A 124 0.41 -1.75 -11.87
CA SER A 124 -0.99 -1.55 -11.49
C SER A 124 -1.11 -0.75 -10.17
N PRO A 125 -2.23 -0.03 -9.95
CA PRO A 125 -2.50 0.63 -8.66
C PRO A 125 -2.46 -0.33 -7.46
N VAL A 126 -2.83 -1.58 -7.68
CA VAL A 126 -2.76 -2.65 -6.66
C VAL A 126 -1.30 -2.98 -6.32
N ALA A 127 -0.44 -3.12 -7.34
CA ALA A 127 0.98 -3.39 -7.13
C ALA A 127 1.69 -2.23 -6.43
N VAL A 128 1.36 -0.97 -6.79
CA VAL A 128 1.85 0.21 -6.06
C VAL A 128 1.45 0.16 -4.59
N SER A 129 0.19 -0.19 -4.31
CA SER A 129 -0.33 -0.30 -2.94
C SER A 129 0.34 -1.43 -2.16
N ALA A 130 0.63 -2.56 -2.83
CA ALA A 130 1.36 -3.68 -2.23
C ALA A 130 2.81 -3.33 -1.86
N CYS A 131 3.47 -2.42 -2.61
CA CYS A 131 4.80 -1.94 -2.26
C CYS A 131 4.82 -1.10 -0.97
N ILE A 132 3.68 -0.49 -0.59
CA ILE A 132 3.57 0.33 0.62
C ILE A 132 3.39 -0.56 1.86
N LEU A 133 2.76 -1.73 1.70
CA LEU A 133 2.47 -2.70 2.76
C LEU A 133 3.66 -3.60 3.10
#